data_757f7dbc646876baa54de47047e9f53d
#
_entry.id   757f7dbc646876baa54de47047e9f53d
#
_cell.length_a   1.000
_cell.length_b   1.000
_cell.length_c   1.000
_cell.angle_alpha   90.00
_cell.angle_beta   90.00
_cell.angle_gamma   90.00
#
_symmetry.space_group_name_H-M   'P 1'
#
loop_
_entity.id
_entity.type
_entity.pdbx_description
1 polymer ?
#
loop_
_entity_poly.entity_id
_entity_poly.type
_entity_poly.pdbx_seq_one_letter_code
_entity_poly.pdbx_strand_id
1 'polypeptide(L)'
;MRIMVCGSIGGVGIGKILEMREFLESMGFKTVKQFSKGKDYSNIRDFRRRPKLVKKIISHDLACVKEADVLVVLPEPSFGTSIEMYVAKSAKKKVILFSNKPVPSPWPVGFSDMVVTSKKELVRKLHKMMES
;
A
#
# COMPACT_ATOMS: atom_id res chain seq x y z
N MET A 1 -5.23 -10.70 10.84
CA MET A 1 -4.25 -9.83 10.15
C MET A 1 -4.88 -9.24 8.90
N ARG A 2 -4.86 -7.95 8.79
CA ARG A 2 -5.37 -7.23 7.62
C ARG A 2 -4.23 -6.57 6.84
N ILE A 3 -4.29 -6.69 5.53
CA ILE A 3 -3.25 -6.20 4.63
C ILE A 3 -3.78 -5.02 3.82
N MET A 4 -3.02 -3.93 3.80
CA MET A 4 -3.29 -2.80 2.91
C MET A 4 -2.28 -2.82 1.77
N VAL A 5 -2.76 -2.80 0.54
CA VAL A 5 -1.89 -2.71 -0.64
C VAL A 5 -1.72 -1.24 -0.99
N CYS A 6 -0.49 -0.77 -1.02
CA CYS A 6 -0.14 0.62 -1.28
C CYS A 6 0.61 0.75 -2.59
N GLY A 7 0.42 1.86 -3.27
CA GLY A 7 1.12 2.15 -4.52
C GLY A 7 0.68 3.46 -5.11
N SER A 8 1.26 3.84 -6.22
CA SER A 8 0.87 5.04 -6.94
C SER A 8 -0.53 4.88 -7.55
N ILE A 9 -1.39 5.86 -7.35
CA ILE A 9 -2.74 5.86 -7.91
C ILE A 9 -2.72 6.30 -9.37
N GLY A 10 -1.77 7.16 -9.75
CA GLY A 10 -1.69 7.72 -11.10
C GLY A 10 -1.43 6.68 -12.18
N GLY A 11 -1.93 6.96 -13.38
CA GLY A 11 -1.73 6.07 -14.52
C GLY A 11 -2.38 4.71 -14.32
N VAL A 12 -1.56 3.66 -14.39
CA VAL A 12 -2.03 2.27 -14.22
C VAL A 12 -1.96 1.81 -12.75
N GLY A 13 -1.56 2.69 -11.85
CA GLY A 13 -1.25 2.34 -10.47
C GLY A 13 -2.42 1.74 -9.71
N ILE A 14 -3.61 2.34 -9.82
CA ILE A 14 -4.81 1.84 -9.13
C ILE A 14 -5.17 0.42 -9.57
N GLY A 15 -5.03 0.14 -10.86
CA GLY A 15 -5.30 -1.20 -11.40
C GLY A 15 -4.37 -2.25 -10.80
N LYS A 16 -3.10 -1.92 -10.66
CA LYS A 16 -2.11 -2.80 -10.04
C LYS A 16 -2.40 -3.05 -8.57
N ILE A 17 -2.84 -2.02 -7.85
CA ILE A 17 -3.23 -2.14 -6.43
C ILE A 17 -4.40 -3.11 -6.29
N LEU A 18 -5.44 -2.92 -7.10
CA LEU A 18 -6.63 -3.78 -7.07
C LEU A 18 -6.31 -5.22 -7.46
N GLU A 19 -5.46 -5.42 -8.46
CA GLU A 19 -5.01 -6.73 -8.89
C GLU A 19 -4.27 -7.47 -7.78
N MET A 20 -3.34 -6.80 -7.10
CA MET A 20 -2.61 -7.41 -5.98
C MET A 20 -3.56 -7.72 -4.82
N ARG A 21 -4.50 -6.83 -4.53
CA ARG A 21 -5.49 -7.06 -3.49
C ARG A 21 -6.35 -8.29 -3.77
N GLU A 22 -6.84 -8.41 -5.00
CA GLU A 22 -7.61 -9.58 -5.42
C GLU A 22 -6.80 -10.88 -5.31
N PHE A 23 -5.53 -10.83 -5.71
CA PHE A 23 -4.63 -11.97 -5.57
C PHE A 23 -4.50 -12.40 -4.11
N LEU A 24 -4.24 -11.46 -3.20
CA LEU A 24 -4.11 -11.78 -1.78
C LEU A 24 -5.41 -12.33 -1.19
N GLU A 25 -6.55 -11.77 -1.58
CA GLU A 25 -7.85 -12.26 -1.14
C GLU A 25 -8.09 -13.69 -1.64
N SER A 26 -7.69 -14.00 -2.89
CA SER A 26 -7.80 -15.34 -3.45
C SER A 26 -6.94 -16.35 -2.71
N MET A 27 -5.88 -15.89 -2.05
CA MET A 27 -5.01 -16.72 -1.22
C MET A 27 -5.47 -16.80 0.25
N GLY A 28 -6.63 -16.25 0.57
CA GLY A 28 -7.24 -16.34 1.89
C GLY A 28 -6.89 -15.22 2.86
N PHE A 29 -6.19 -14.19 2.41
CA PHE A 29 -5.85 -13.05 3.26
C PHE A 29 -6.98 -12.03 3.30
N LYS A 30 -7.12 -11.35 4.44
CA LYS A 30 -8.04 -10.22 4.59
C LYS A 30 -7.34 -8.94 4.19
N THR A 31 -8.02 -8.10 3.44
CA THR A 31 -7.44 -6.83 2.96
C THR A 31 -8.27 -5.64 3.41
N VAL A 32 -7.60 -4.49 3.49
CA VAL A 32 -8.27 -3.21 3.74
C VAL A 32 -8.85 -2.70 2.43
N LYS A 33 -10.10 -2.28 2.45
CA LYS A 33 -10.81 -1.77 1.26
C LYS A 33 -10.65 -0.25 1.16
N GLN A 34 -9.45 0.22 0.78
CA GLN A 34 -9.18 1.66 0.72
C GLN A 34 -9.89 2.38 -0.42
N PHE A 35 -10.26 1.67 -1.47
CA PHE A 35 -11.02 2.26 -2.58
C PHE A 35 -12.45 1.75 -2.52
N SER A 36 -13.38 2.66 -2.27
CA SER A 36 -14.80 2.34 -2.35
C SER A 36 -15.30 2.62 -3.76
N LYS A 37 -16.43 1.99 -4.11
CA LYS A 37 -17.07 2.11 -5.42
C LYS A 37 -17.26 3.60 -5.79
N GLY A 38 -16.78 3.99 -6.97
CA GLY A 38 -16.97 5.35 -7.49
C GLY A 38 -16.04 6.42 -6.94
N LYS A 39 -15.07 6.07 -6.09
CA LYS A 39 -14.13 7.02 -5.50
C LYS A 39 -12.72 6.80 -6.02
N ASP A 40 -12.54 7.06 -7.29
CA ASP A 40 -11.25 7.05 -7.95
C ASP A 40 -10.81 8.50 -8.17
N TYR A 41 -9.70 8.88 -7.57
CA TYR A 41 -9.14 10.23 -7.68
C TYR A 41 -8.03 10.34 -8.72
N SER A 42 -7.76 9.27 -9.46
CA SER A 42 -6.66 9.21 -10.43
C SER A 42 -6.83 10.17 -11.61
N ASN A 43 -8.03 10.62 -11.87
CA ASN A 43 -8.33 11.57 -12.94
C ASN A 43 -8.16 13.04 -12.54
N ILE A 44 -7.89 13.33 -11.28
CA ILE A 44 -7.67 14.69 -10.82
C ILE A 44 -6.22 15.07 -11.06
N ARG A 45 -6.01 16.10 -11.88
CA ARG A 45 -4.67 16.55 -12.27
C ARG A 45 -4.14 17.68 -11.40
N ASP A 46 -5.02 18.37 -10.66
CA ASP A 46 -4.63 19.53 -9.87
C ASP A 46 -5.46 19.61 -8.60
N PHE A 47 -4.81 19.43 -7.47
CA PHE A 47 -5.45 19.47 -6.15
C PHE A 47 -5.34 20.84 -5.47
N ARG A 48 -4.62 21.80 -6.06
CA ARG A 48 -4.33 23.09 -5.40
C ARG A 48 -5.58 23.84 -4.96
N ARG A 49 -6.69 23.68 -5.68
CA ARG A 49 -7.95 24.39 -5.40
C ARG A 49 -9.03 23.47 -4.84
N ARG A 50 -8.62 22.34 -4.26
CA ARG A 50 -9.55 21.36 -3.68
C ARG A 50 -9.18 20.99 -2.26
N PRO A 51 -9.09 21.99 -1.35
CA PRO A 51 -8.60 21.72 0.02
C PRO A 51 -9.47 20.75 0.82
N LYS A 52 -10.79 20.79 0.64
CA LYS A 52 -11.70 19.86 1.34
C LYS A 52 -11.52 18.43 0.86
N LEU A 53 -11.37 18.23 -0.46
CA LEU A 53 -11.13 16.91 -1.04
C LEU A 53 -9.78 16.36 -0.60
N VAL A 54 -8.74 17.20 -0.59
CA VAL A 54 -7.40 16.82 -0.12
C VAL A 54 -7.46 16.29 1.31
N LYS A 55 -8.09 17.03 2.22
CA LYS A 55 -8.24 16.59 3.61
C LYS A 55 -8.98 15.27 3.72
N LYS A 56 -10.05 15.11 2.95
CA LYS A 56 -10.85 13.89 2.95
C LYS A 56 -10.05 12.68 2.49
N ILE A 57 -9.28 12.81 1.41
CA ILE A 57 -8.43 11.74 0.88
C ILE A 57 -7.38 11.34 1.91
N ILE A 58 -6.65 12.31 2.45
CA ILE A 58 -5.58 12.06 3.42
C ILE A 58 -6.14 11.38 4.68
N SER A 59 -7.24 11.91 5.24
CA SER A 59 -7.87 11.33 6.42
C SER A 59 -8.32 9.89 6.18
N HIS A 60 -8.91 9.63 5.02
CA HIS A 60 -9.36 8.29 4.65
C HIS A 60 -8.18 7.32 4.52
N ASP A 61 -7.14 7.72 3.80
CA ASP A 61 -5.99 6.87 3.56
C ASP A 61 -5.23 6.56 4.85
N LEU A 62 -5.07 7.55 5.73
CA LEU A 62 -4.41 7.32 7.01
C LEU A 62 -5.25 6.46 7.95
N ALA A 63 -6.58 6.55 7.87
CA ALA A 63 -7.47 5.65 8.60
C ALA A 63 -7.31 4.20 8.12
N CYS A 64 -7.13 4.01 6.82
CA CYS A 64 -6.85 2.69 6.25
C CYS A 64 -5.52 2.12 6.75
N VAL A 65 -4.48 2.94 6.86
CA VAL A 65 -3.20 2.53 7.44
C VAL A 65 -3.38 2.07 8.89
N LYS A 66 -4.18 2.81 9.67
CA LYS A 66 -4.49 2.43 11.06
C LYS A 66 -5.19 1.08 11.15
N GLU A 67 -6.10 0.80 10.23
CA GLU A 67 -6.83 -0.46 10.19
C GLU A 67 -5.93 -1.64 9.81
N ALA A 68 -4.90 -1.40 9.02
CA ALA A 68 -4.00 -2.45 8.54
C ALA A 68 -3.04 -2.92 9.62
N ASP A 69 -2.63 -4.16 9.52
CA ASP A 69 -1.54 -4.74 10.31
C ASP A 69 -0.25 -4.78 9.49
N VAL A 70 -0.37 -4.96 8.20
CA VAL A 70 0.73 -5.07 7.25
C VAL A 70 0.44 -4.22 6.03
N LEU A 71 1.44 -3.47 5.56
CA LEU A 71 1.41 -2.82 4.27
C LEU A 71 2.22 -3.63 3.27
N VAL A 72 1.62 -3.89 2.11
CA VAL A 72 2.32 -4.43 0.94
C VAL A 72 2.44 -3.29 -0.05
N VAL A 73 3.66 -2.83 -0.28
CA VAL A 73 3.96 -1.65 -1.08
C VAL A 73 4.43 -2.08 -2.46
N LEU A 74 3.74 -1.61 -3.49
CA LEU A 74 4.10 -1.89 -4.88
C LEU A 74 5.22 -0.96 -5.34
N PRO A 75 5.95 -1.33 -6.43
CA PRO A 75 7.06 -0.53 -6.93
C PRO A 75 6.65 0.90 -7.30
N GLU A 76 7.63 1.79 -7.30
CA GLU A 76 7.48 3.21 -7.62
C GLU A 76 6.56 3.93 -6.63
N PRO A 77 6.90 3.93 -5.31
CA PRO A 77 6.07 4.63 -4.34
C PRO A 77 5.94 6.11 -4.68
N SER A 78 4.74 6.64 -4.49
CA SER A 78 4.43 8.06 -4.63
C SER A 78 4.67 8.79 -3.30
N PHE A 79 4.45 10.12 -3.28
CA PHE A 79 4.49 10.88 -2.04
C PHE A 79 3.56 10.29 -0.99
N GLY A 80 2.31 9.98 -1.38
CA GLY A 80 1.34 9.41 -0.45
C GLY A 80 1.77 8.06 0.09
N THR A 81 2.26 7.19 -0.77
CA THR A 81 2.76 5.86 -0.37
C THR A 81 3.92 5.99 0.61
N SER A 82 4.85 6.91 0.38
CA SER A 82 5.99 7.12 1.29
C SER A 82 5.53 7.57 2.68
N ILE A 83 4.55 8.46 2.74
CA ILE A 83 3.97 8.91 4.00
C ILE A 83 3.25 7.76 4.72
N GLU A 84 2.48 6.96 3.98
CA GLU A 84 1.80 5.79 4.53
C GLU A 84 2.81 4.80 5.14
N MET A 85 3.92 4.56 4.46
CA MET A 85 5.00 3.71 4.98
C MET A 85 5.57 4.25 6.29
N TYR A 86 5.85 5.56 6.34
CA TYR A 86 6.35 6.21 7.54
C TYR A 86 5.36 6.09 8.70
N VAL A 87 4.09 6.37 8.45
CA VAL A 87 3.04 6.27 9.47
C VAL A 87 2.92 4.84 10.00
N ALA A 88 2.96 3.86 9.09
CA ALA A 88 2.89 2.45 9.47
C ALA A 88 4.08 2.04 10.34
N LYS A 89 5.29 2.41 9.98
CA LYS A 89 6.49 2.12 10.77
C LYS A 89 6.44 2.79 12.14
N SER A 90 5.97 4.03 12.20
CA SER A 90 5.82 4.77 13.46
C SER A 90 4.80 4.09 14.38
N ALA A 91 3.80 3.44 13.82
CA ALA A 91 2.79 2.67 14.56
C ALA A 91 3.20 1.21 14.78
N LYS A 92 4.44 0.85 14.49
CA LYS A 92 5.02 -0.49 14.65
C LYS A 92 4.31 -1.57 13.81
N LYS A 93 3.73 -1.18 12.69
CA LYS A 93 3.15 -2.10 11.72
C LYS A 93 4.25 -2.64 10.80
N LYS A 94 3.99 -3.79 10.18
CA LYS A 94 4.94 -4.38 9.23
C LYS A 94 4.77 -3.77 7.85
N VAL A 95 5.88 -3.58 7.15
CA VAL A 95 5.90 -3.05 5.79
C VAL A 95 6.72 -3.97 4.91
N ILE A 96 6.10 -4.49 3.85
CA ILE A 96 6.75 -5.35 2.86
C ILE A 96 6.80 -4.58 1.54
N LEU A 97 8.00 -4.39 1.02
CA LEU A 97 8.17 -3.82 -0.32
C LEU A 97 8.20 -4.96 -1.34
N PHE A 98 7.27 -4.92 -2.28
CA PHE A 98 7.20 -5.89 -3.37
C PHE A 98 7.87 -5.29 -4.60
N SER A 99 9.00 -5.84 -5.04
CA SER A 99 9.67 -5.34 -6.23
C SER A 99 10.53 -6.43 -6.86
N ASN A 100 10.30 -6.70 -8.14
CA ASN A 100 11.12 -7.61 -8.93
C ASN A 100 12.17 -6.85 -9.76
N LYS A 101 12.34 -5.55 -9.50
CA LYS A 101 13.30 -4.68 -10.17
C LYS A 101 14.19 -4.01 -9.13
N PRO A 102 15.38 -3.51 -9.54
CA PRO A 102 16.20 -2.71 -8.62
C PRO A 102 15.44 -1.51 -8.07
N VAL A 103 15.71 -1.17 -6.82
CA VAL A 103 15.08 -0.02 -6.13
C VAL A 103 16.15 1.07 -6.00
N PRO A 104 16.09 2.15 -6.82
CA PRO A 104 17.17 3.15 -6.87
C PRO A 104 17.16 4.15 -5.74
N SER A 105 16.21 4.07 -4.83
CA SER A 105 16.11 4.97 -3.68
C SER A 105 16.29 4.20 -2.38
N PRO A 106 17.07 4.71 -1.41
CA PRO A 106 17.21 4.05 -0.11
C PRO A 106 15.95 4.15 0.75
N TRP A 107 15.08 5.14 0.51
CA TRP A 107 13.93 5.39 1.38
C TRP A 107 12.92 4.24 1.43
N PRO A 108 12.45 3.69 0.30
CA PRO A 108 11.53 2.56 0.39
C PRO A 108 12.15 1.33 1.04
N VAL A 109 13.43 1.10 0.82
CA VAL A 109 14.14 -0.04 1.44
C VAL A 109 14.28 0.19 2.94
N GLY A 110 14.68 1.39 3.35
CA GLY A 110 14.91 1.73 4.76
C GLY A 110 13.62 1.73 5.59
N PHE A 111 12.48 2.03 4.98
CA PHE A 111 11.18 2.04 5.66
C PHE A 111 10.38 0.77 5.43
N SER A 112 11.04 -0.29 4.98
CA SER A 112 10.43 -1.63 4.85
C SER A 112 11.10 -2.59 5.82
N ASP A 113 10.33 -3.56 6.28
CA ASP A 113 10.88 -4.66 7.09
C ASP A 113 11.54 -5.71 6.21
N MET A 114 11.07 -5.85 4.98
CA MET A 114 11.64 -6.77 4.01
C MET A 114 11.28 -6.36 2.59
N VAL A 115 12.08 -6.84 1.63
CA VAL A 115 11.80 -6.70 0.20
C VAL A 115 11.57 -8.11 -0.34
N VAL A 116 10.45 -8.31 -1.02
CA VAL A 116 10.12 -9.57 -1.69
C VAL A 116 10.06 -9.35 -3.19
N THR A 117 10.42 -10.38 -3.97
CA THR A 117 10.58 -10.25 -5.42
C THR A 117 9.52 -11.01 -6.22
N SER A 118 8.71 -11.85 -5.57
CA SER A 118 7.70 -12.65 -6.26
C SER A 118 6.45 -12.78 -5.40
N LYS A 119 5.33 -13.08 -6.04
CA LYS A 119 4.07 -13.33 -5.34
C LYS A 119 4.18 -14.57 -4.44
N LYS A 120 4.91 -15.60 -4.88
CA LYS A 120 5.14 -16.80 -4.08
C LYS A 120 5.89 -16.47 -2.78
N GLU A 121 6.94 -15.66 -2.88
CA GLU A 121 7.69 -15.22 -1.70
C GLU A 121 6.83 -14.37 -0.79
N LEU A 122 6.05 -13.46 -1.35
CA LEU A 122 5.13 -12.61 -0.60
C LEU A 122 4.16 -13.45 0.24
N VAL A 123 3.50 -14.42 -0.38
CA VAL A 123 2.54 -15.28 0.32
C VAL A 123 3.23 -16.07 1.43
N ARG A 124 4.42 -16.61 1.17
CA ARG A 124 5.20 -17.34 2.16
C ARG A 124 5.54 -16.47 3.36
N LYS A 125 5.98 -15.25 3.14
CA LYS A 125 6.32 -14.31 4.21
C LYS A 125 5.09 -13.89 5.02
N LEU A 126 3.96 -13.66 4.35
CA LEU A 126 2.71 -13.30 5.03
C LEU A 126 2.21 -14.45 5.90
N HIS A 127 2.26 -15.69 5.42
CA HIS A 127 1.89 -16.85 6.24
C HIS A 127 2.77 -16.95 7.47
N LYS A 128 4.07 -16.73 7.31
CA LYS A 128 5.00 -16.76 8.44
C LYS A 128 4.68 -15.71 9.50
N MET A 129 4.27 -14.51 9.06
CA MET A 129 3.83 -13.45 9.98
C MET A 129 2.59 -13.84 10.77
N MET A 130 1.66 -14.57 10.14
CA MET A 130 0.43 -15.02 10.79
C MET A 130 0.68 -16.08 11.86
N GLU A 131 1.76 -16.84 11.74
CA GLU A 131 2.14 -17.90 12.70
C GLU A 131 2.78 -17.37 13.98
N SER A 132 3.25 -16.13 13.96
CA SER A 132 3.98 -15.56 15.09
C SER A 132 3.11 -14.76 16.05
#